data_b30efd35b8403eac16c1657a45c4bca5
#
_entry.id   b30efd35b8403eac16c1657a45c4bca5
#
_cell.length_a   1.000
_cell.length_b   1.000
_cell.length_c   1.000
_cell.angle_alpha   90.00
_cell.angle_beta   90.00
_cell.angle_gamma   90.00
#
_symmetry.space_group_name_H-M   'P 1'
#
loop_
_entity.id
_entity.type
_entity.pdbx_description
1 polymer ?
#
loop_
_entity_poly.entity_id
_entity_poly.type
_entity_poly.pdbx_seq_one_letter_code
_entity_poly.pdbx_strand_id
1 'polypeptide(L)'
;DEPEAHLHPKWQNAFAEVIALLVKELGVNVLLTTHSPNFVLALDAYMRKYKLEEKSNFYQTEILEDGFVQYNCMDDDMGKIYEDFLKYLSEVKMLRNYYMHHDEEDTDSEADGEDEEE
;
A
#
# COMPACT_ATOMS: atom_id res chain seq x y z
N ASP A 1 13.57 -9.53 4.35
CA ASP A 1 13.33 -8.10 4.38
C ASP A 1 12.91 -7.62 2.98
N GLU A 2 11.72 -7.06 2.86
CA GLU A 2 11.14 -6.52 1.63
C GLU A 2 11.37 -7.40 0.38
N PRO A 3 11.01 -8.69 0.42
CA PRO A 3 11.32 -9.60 -0.69
C PRO A 3 10.56 -9.26 -1.97
N GLU A 4 9.47 -8.48 -1.88
CA GLU A 4 8.66 -7.99 -2.99
C GLU A 4 9.18 -6.69 -3.60
N ALA A 5 10.21 -6.08 -3.02
CA ALA A 5 10.79 -4.84 -3.51
C ALA A 5 11.15 -4.97 -4.99
N HIS A 6 10.82 -3.94 -5.77
CA HIS A 6 10.99 -3.90 -7.23
C HIS A 6 10.07 -4.80 -8.07
N LEU A 7 9.17 -5.58 -7.44
CA LEU A 7 8.19 -6.35 -8.18
C LEU A 7 6.95 -5.51 -8.54
N HIS A 8 6.48 -5.65 -9.77
CA HIS A 8 5.17 -5.14 -10.16
C HIS A 8 4.07 -5.80 -9.31
N PRO A 9 2.96 -5.09 -8.95
CA PRO A 9 1.90 -5.65 -8.09
C PRO A 9 1.39 -7.03 -8.53
N LYS A 10 1.30 -7.28 -9.83
CA LYS A 10 0.94 -8.61 -10.36
C LYS A 10 1.90 -9.71 -9.91
N TRP A 11 3.20 -9.42 -9.88
CA TRP A 11 4.21 -10.37 -9.45
C TRP A 11 4.31 -10.48 -7.94
N GLN A 12 3.97 -9.40 -7.21
CA GLN A 12 3.82 -9.47 -5.75
C GLN A 12 2.72 -10.46 -5.37
N ASN A 13 1.58 -10.45 -6.07
CA ASN A 13 0.49 -11.39 -5.84
C ASN A 13 0.95 -12.83 -6.09
N ALA A 14 1.61 -13.11 -7.21
CA ALA A 14 2.14 -14.43 -7.52
C ALA A 14 3.17 -14.90 -6.49
N PHE A 15 4.02 -14.01 -6.03
CA PHE A 15 5.03 -14.31 -5.02
C PHE A 15 4.40 -14.61 -3.64
N ALA A 16 3.36 -13.88 -3.26
CA ALA A 16 2.59 -14.18 -2.06
C ALA A 16 1.98 -15.60 -2.09
N GLU A 17 1.48 -16.02 -3.24
CA GLU A 17 0.98 -17.40 -3.41
C GLU A 17 2.09 -18.44 -3.26
N VAL A 18 3.26 -18.21 -3.84
CA VAL A 18 4.42 -19.09 -3.68
C VAL A 18 4.80 -19.25 -2.21
N ILE A 19 4.82 -18.15 -1.44
CA ILE A 19 5.12 -18.18 -0.01
C ILE A 19 4.07 -19.04 0.74
N ALA A 20 2.79 -18.83 0.46
CA ALA A 20 1.72 -19.60 1.08
C ALA A 20 1.85 -21.11 0.75
N LEU A 21 2.20 -21.45 -0.49
CA LEU A 21 2.43 -22.83 -0.89
C LEU A 21 3.67 -23.45 -0.22
N LEU A 22 4.74 -22.70 -0.04
CA LEU A 22 5.92 -23.17 0.69
C LEU A 22 5.58 -23.50 2.14
N VAL A 23 4.82 -22.66 2.80
CA VAL A 23 4.34 -22.92 4.16
C VAL A 23 3.46 -24.16 4.20
N LYS A 24 2.51 -24.28 3.26
CA LYS A 24 1.57 -25.38 3.20
C LYS A 24 2.23 -26.73 2.92
N GLU A 25 3.04 -26.78 1.87
CA GLU A 25 3.58 -28.05 1.34
C GLU A 25 4.88 -28.49 2.03
N LEU A 26 5.72 -27.55 2.43
CA LEU A 26 7.01 -27.85 3.03
C LEU A 26 7.06 -27.60 4.56
N GLY A 27 6.02 -26.99 5.14
CA GLY A 27 5.97 -26.68 6.56
C GLY A 27 7.08 -25.72 7.03
N VAL A 28 7.59 -24.88 6.14
CA VAL A 28 8.66 -23.92 6.49
C VAL A 28 8.08 -22.76 7.30
N ASN A 29 8.88 -22.21 8.20
CA ASN A 29 8.56 -20.98 8.89
C ASN A 29 9.14 -19.81 8.12
N VAL A 30 8.31 -18.79 7.86
CA VAL A 30 8.71 -17.59 7.10
C VAL A 30 8.47 -16.37 7.96
N LEU A 31 9.47 -15.50 8.08
CA LEU A 31 9.38 -14.18 8.67
C LEU A 31 9.66 -13.14 7.58
N LEU A 32 8.73 -12.22 7.38
CA LEU A 32 8.80 -11.20 6.36
C LEU A 32 8.64 -9.80 6.97
N THR A 33 9.36 -8.84 6.41
CA THR A 33 9.11 -7.41 6.58
C THR A 33 8.76 -6.80 5.24
N THR A 34 7.81 -5.90 5.19
CA THR A 34 7.36 -5.24 3.95
C THR A 34 6.74 -3.88 4.23
N HIS A 35 6.84 -2.96 3.28
CA HIS A 35 6.12 -1.69 3.23
C HIS A 35 5.02 -1.68 2.16
N SER A 36 4.79 -2.79 1.46
CA SER A 36 3.78 -2.89 0.41
C SER A 36 2.43 -3.35 0.96
N PRO A 37 1.41 -2.48 1.03
CA PRO A 37 0.07 -2.88 1.43
C PRO A 37 -0.53 -3.94 0.50
N ASN A 38 -0.25 -3.86 -0.81
CA ASN A 38 -0.68 -4.86 -1.77
C ASN A 38 -0.13 -6.25 -1.46
N PHE A 39 1.15 -6.33 -1.09
CA PHE A 39 1.79 -7.60 -0.75
C PHE A 39 1.24 -8.20 0.55
N VAL A 40 1.01 -7.37 1.58
CA VAL A 40 0.38 -7.80 2.83
C VAL A 40 -1.02 -8.37 2.59
N LEU A 41 -1.84 -7.68 1.81
CA LEU A 41 -3.19 -8.14 1.48
C LEU A 41 -3.18 -9.42 0.64
N ALA A 42 -2.24 -9.55 -0.29
CA ALA A 42 -2.07 -10.75 -1.09
C ALA A 42 -1.67 -11.94 -0.21
N LEU A 43 -0.74 -11.74 0.74
CA LEU A 43 -0.37 -12.78 1.72
C LEU A 43 -1.56 -13.22 2.55
N ASP A 44 -2.33 -12.30 3.12
CA ASP A 44 -3.54 -12.63 3.87
C ASP A 44 -4.55 -13.41 3.03
N ALA A 45 -4.80 -12.98 1.79
CA ALA A 45 -5.71 -13.66 0.88
C ALA A 45 -5.29 -15.10 0.57
N TYR A 46 -4.01 -15.33 0.28
CA TYR A 46 -3.52 -16.68 -0.03
C TYR A 46 -3.39 -17.56 1.20
N MET A 47 -3.06 -17.01 2.37
CA MET A 47 -3.11 -17.76 3.63
C MET A 47 -4.54 -18.26 3.90
N ARG A 48 -5.57 -17.43 3.66
CA ARG A 48 -6.98 -17.82 3.76
C ARG A 48 -7.36 -18.87 2.72
N LYS A 49 -6.95 -18.68 1.46
CA LYS A 49 -7.21 -19.64 0.37
C LYS A 49 -6.74 -21.04 0.71
N TYR A 50 -5.59 -21.17 1.35
CA TYR A 50 -4.98 -22.45 1.73
C TYR A 50 -5.27 -22.87 3.17
N LYS A 51 -6.17 -22.17 3.89
CA LYS A 51 -6.58 -22.45 5.27
C LYS A 51 -5.40 -22.45 6.26
N LEU A 52 -4.57 -21.44 6.14
CA LEU A 52 -3.37 -21.24 6.96
C LEU A 52 -3.50 -20.04 7.93
N GLU A 53 -4.72 -19.53 8.16
CA GLU A 53 -4.96 -18.34 9.00
C GLU A 53 -4.40 -18.54 10.42
N GLU A 54 -4.60 -19.71 11.00
CA GLU A 54 -4.11 -20.03 12.35
C GLU A 54 -2.58 -20.15 12.44
N LYS A 55 -1.90 -20.21 11.28
CA LYS A 55 -0.44 -20.32 11.18
C LYS A 55 0.22 -19.02 10.73
N SER A 56 -0.55 -17.95 10.55
CA SER A 56 -0.07 -16.66 10.08
C SER A 56 -0.43 -15.56 11.07
N ASN A 57 0.52 -14.66 11.30
CA ASN A 57 0.32 -13.48 12.13
C ASN A 57 0.85 -12.26 11.39
N PHE A 58 0.11 -11.17 11.48
CA PHE A 58 0.46 -9.88 10.88
C PHE A 58 0.65 -8.83 11.96
N TYR A 59 1.74 -8.09 11.88
CA TYR A 59 2.08 -7.03 12.82
C TYR A 59 2.35 -5.74 12.06
N GLN A 60 1.76 -4.65 12.53
CA GLN A 60 2.11 -3.29 12.12
C GLN A 60 3.06 -2.68 13.14
N THR A 61 4.14 -2.09 12.66
CA THR A 61 5.11 -1.39 13.52
C THR A 61 4.75 0.08 13.61
N GLU A 62 4.91 0.64 14.81
CA GLU A 62 4.72 2.04 15.11
C GLU A 62 5.93 2.54 15.89
N ILE A 63 6.48 3.70 15.51
CA ILE A 63 7.54 4.36 16.24
C ILE A 63 6.90 5.31 17.23
N LEU A 64 7.12 5.07 18.51
CA LEU A 64 6.62 5.91 19.61
C LEU A 64 7.46 7.18 19.78
N GLU A 65 6.90 8.18 20.47
CA GLU A 65 7.57 9.47 20.74
C GLU A 65 8.92 9.32 21.45
N ASP A 66 9.10 8.27 22.27
CA ASP A 66 10.35 7.95 22.97
C ASP A 66 11.38 7.22 22.09
N GLY A 67 11.04 6.94 20.81
CA GLY A 67 11.89 6.26 19.83
C GLY A 67 11.84 4.73 19.88
N PHE A 68 11.06 4.15 20.79
CA PHE A 68 10.82 2.71 20.81
C PHE A 68 9.85 2.28 19.69
N VAL A 69 10.01 1.05 19.23
CA VAL A 69 9.12 0.45 18.23
C VAL A 69 8.10 -0.42 18.92
N GLN A 70 6.84 -0.16 18.65
CA GLN A 70 5.73 -0.99 19.10
C GLN A 70 5.27 -1.89 17.95
N TYR A 71 4.93 -3.13 18.26
CA TYR A 71 4.36 -4.11 17.34
C TYR A 71 2.89 -4.34 17.66
N ASN A 72 2.01 -3.96 16.76
CA ASN A 72 0.58 -4.12 16.93
C ASN A 72 0.11 -5.32 16.09
N CYS A 73 -0.51 -6.32 16.74
CA CYS A 73 -1.09 -7.46 16.03
C CYS A 73 -2.32 -7.00 15.24
N MET A 74 -2.34 -7.34 13.96
CA MET A 74 -3.38 -6.93 13.00
C MET A 74 -4.24 -8.10 12.52
N ASP A 75 -4.09 -9.29 13.07
CA ASP A 75 -4.77 -10.51 12.62
C ASP A 75 -6.30 -10.36 12.59
N ASP A 76 -6.87 -9.65 13.55
CA ASP A 76 -8.31 -9.38 13.66
C ASP A 76 -8.75 -8.09 12.96
N ASP A 77 -7.83 -7.30 12.46
CA ASP A 77 -8.11 -5.97 11.89
C ASP A 77 -7.27 -5.67 10.63
N MET A 78 -7.16 -6.65 9.75
CA MET A 78 -6.49 -6.48 8.46
C MET A 78 -7.15 -5.40 7.59
N GLY A 79 -8.44 -5.15 7.78
CA GLY A 79 -9.18 -4.09 7.12
C GLY A 79 -8.61 -2.71 7.37
N LYS A 80 -8.04 -2.45 8.56
CA LYS A 80 -7.43 -1.17 8.91
C LYS A 80 -6.20 -0.85 8.05
N ILE A 81 -5.36 -1.81 7.74
CA ILE A 81 -4.22 -1.63 6.83
C ILE A 81 -4.70 -1.17 5.46
N TYR A 82 -5.79 -1.75 4.98
CA TYR A 82 -6.40 -1.39 3.70
C TYR A 82 -7.03 -0.01 3.72
N GLU A 83 -7.75 0.33 4.78
CA GLU A 83 -8.37 1.65 4.97
C GLU A 83 -7.32 2.77 5.02
N ASP A 84 -6.24 2.58 5.76
CA ASP A 84 -5.11 3.52 5.84
C ASP A 84 -4.49 3.74 4.45
N PHE A 85 -4.29 2.67 3.69
CA PHE A 85 -3.78 2.77 2.31
C PHE A 85 -4.72 3.56 1.40
N LEU A 86 -6.02 3.28 1.43
CA LEU A 86 -7.02 3.99 0.63
C LEU A 86 -7.11 5.47 1.01
N LYS A 87 -6.95 5.81 2.29
CA LYS A 87 -6.92 7.19 2.77
C LYS A 87 -5.78 7.97 2.12
N TYR A 88 -4.56 7.47 2.17
CA TYR A 88 -3.41 8.12 1.55
C TYR A 88 -3.53 8.23 0.03
N LEU A 89 -4.05 7.21 -0.63
CA LEU A 89 -4.33 7.25 -2.06
C LEU A 89 -5.37 8.32 -2.41
N SER A 90 -6.42 8.46 -1.60
CA SER A 90 -7.45 9.47 -1.76
C SER A 90 -6.90 10.89 -1.62
N GLU A 91 -6.04 11.15 -0.64
CA GLU A 91 -5.36 12.43 -0.43
C GLU A 91 -4.56 12.86 -1.67
N VAL A 92 -3.79 11.93 -2.25
CA VAL A 92 -3.01 12.20 -3.48
C VAL A 92 -3.92 12.46 -4.68
N LYS A 93 -5.03 11.74 -4.82
CA LYS A 93 -6.02 11.97 -5.89
C LYS A 93 -6.67 13.34 -5.77
N MET A 94 -7.04 13.76 -4.57
CA MET A 94 -7.60 15.09 -4.32
C MET A 94 -6.60 16.20 -4.66
N LEU A 95 -5.34 16.04 -4.23
CA LEU A 95 -4.27 16.99 -4.54
C LEU A 95 -4.05 17.10 -6.06
N ARG A 96 -3.98 15.99 -6.77
CA ARG A 96 -3.85 15.97 -8.23
C ARG A 96 -5.00 16.68 -8.92
N ASN A 97 -6.24 16.40 -8.51
CA ASN A 97 -7.43 17.02 -9.09
C ASN A 97 -7.46 18.54 -8.85
N TYR A 98 -7.07 19.00 -7.67
CA TYR A 98 -6.96 20.42 -7.36
C TYR A 98 -6.04 21.15 -8.35
N TYR A 99 -4.83 20.66 -8.56
CA TYR A 99 -3.86 21.29 -9.46
C TYR A 99 -4.23 21.16 -10.94
N MET A 100 -4.87 20.07 -11.35
CA MET A 100 -5.34 19.95 -12.73
C MET A 100 -6.39 21.01 -13.11
N HIS A 101 -7.23 21.42 -12.19
CA HIS A 101 -8.26 22.45 -12.45
C HIS A 101 -7.73 23.88 -12.31
N HIS A 102 -6.71 24.12 -11.49
CA HIS A 102 -6.14 25.47 -11.28
C HIS A 102 -5.13 25.85 -12.37
N ASP A 103 -4.45 24.90 -13.00
CA ASP A 103 -3.57 25.17 -14.16
C ASP A 103 -4.37 25.61 -15.40
N GLU A 104 -5.66 25.27 -15.51
CA GLU A 104 -6.52 25.72 -16.61
C GLU A 104 -6.97 27.19 -16.40
N GLU A 105 -7.16 27.66 -15.16
CA GLU A 105 -7.54 29.03 -14.86
C GLU A 105 -6.38 30.04 -15.09
N ASP A 106 -5.14 29.65 -14.86
CA ASP A 106 -3.96 30.50 -15.09
C ASP A 106 -3.64 30.69 -16.58
N THR A 107 -4.02 29.75 -17.47
CA THR A 107 -3.82 29.87 -18.90
C THR A 107 -4.85 30.75 -19.60
N ASP A 108 -6.05 30.89 -19.04
CA ASP A 108 -7.10 31.76 -19.60
C ASP A 108 -6.88 33.24 -19.22
N SER A 109 -6.08 33.55 -18.21
CA SER A 109 -5.80 34.94 -17.78
C SER A 109 -4.66 35.62 -18.55
N GLU A 110 -3.84 34.88 -19.31
CA GLU A 110 -2.76 35.45 -20.14
C GLU A 110 -3.19 35.78 -21.60
N ALA A 111 -4.39 35.38 -22.01
CA ALA A 111 -4.84 35.56 -23.40
C ALA A 111 -5.54 36.88 -23.69
N ASP A 112 -5.85 37.73 -22.69
CA ASP A 112 -6.60 39.01 -22.88
C ASP A 112 -5.73 40.27 -22.73
N GLY A 113 -4.46 40.21 -23.02
CA GLY A 113 -3.52 41.31 -22.80
C GLY A 113 -2.70 41.83 -24.00
N GLU A 114 -3.09 41.59 -25.26
CA GLU A 114 -2.45 42.23 -26.41
C GLU A 114 -3.50 42.58 -27.49
N ASP A 115 -4.07 43.78 -27.37
CA ASP A 115 -4.52 44.58 -28.53
C ASP A 115 -5.01 45.93 -27.98
N GLU A 116 -4.11 46.95 -27.97
CA GLU A 116 -4.38 48.38 -28.17
C GLU A 116 -3.07 49.17 -28.03
N GLU A 117 -2.39 49.38 -29.15
CA GLU A 117 -1.65 50.61 -29.45
C GLU A 117 -1.54 50.77 -30.97
N GLU A 118 -2.41 51.60 -31.50
CA GLU A 118 -2.09 52.42 -32.67
C GLU A 118 -1.48 53.75 -32.20
#